data_567fb53742a076bc1cb08d8cdf8b4e86
#
_entry.id   567fb53742a076bc1cb08d8cdf8b4e86
#
_cell.length_a   1.000
_cell.length_b   1.000
_cell.length_c   1.000
_cell.angle_alpha   90.00
_cell.angle_beta   90.00
_cell.angle_gamma   90.00
#
_symmetry.space_group_name_H-M   'P 1'
#
loop_
_entity.id
_entity.type
_entity.pdbx_description
1 polymer ?
#
loop_
_entity_poly.entity_id
_entity_poly.type
_entity_poly.pdbx_seq_one_letter_code
_entity_poly.pdbx_strand_id
1 'polypeptide(L)'
;MYTPLLNTLRALSLPMSLALALTCSLPAAAATPAAPPKSPATPAANCPALWQQQFKRLQDEAPQALCQYAGKVVLVVNTASYCGFTGQYQGLEALYARYQARGLVVLGFPSNDFGQQEPGSGKEIADFCFNTSGVKFPMFSKTVVVGTGRSPLYAALAKASGEAPQWNFHKYLVDRQGRVAGSFASGVTPDDKRLLAAIERVL
;
A
#
# COMPACT_ATOMS: atom_id res chain seq x y z
N MET A 1 45.95 18.40 -56.22
CA MET A 1 46.59 17.41 -57.16
C MET A 1 45.57 16.27 -57.24
N TYR A 2 44.82 16.29 -58.35
CA TYR A 2 44.84 15.36 -59.49
C TYR A 2 44.66 13.89 -59.01
N THR A 3 43.82 13.11 -59.47
CA THR A 3 42.73 12.94 -60.48
C THR A 3 42.38 11.46 -60.50
N PRO A 4 41.32 11.06 -61.19
CA PRO A 4 40.50 9.83 -60.95
C PRO A 4 40.83 8.74 -62.02
N LEU A 5 40.24 7.56 -61.85
CA LEU A 5 40.03 6.56 -62.91
C LEU A 5 38.82 5.69 -62.48
N LEU A 6 37.71 5.79 -63.11
CA LEU A 6 37.16 5.23 -64.38
C LEU A 6 37.13 3.70 -64.44
N ASN A 7 35.88 3.23 -64.60
CA ASN A 7 35.39 2.15 -65.46
C ASN A 7 35.60 0.69 -65.07
N THR A 8 34.56 -0.07 -64.96
CA THR A 8 33.99 -0.86 -66.08
C THR A 8 32.69 -1.50 -65.78
N LEU A 9 31.73 -1.27 -66.67
CA LEU A 9 30.48 -2.03 -66.83
C LEU A 9 30.76 -3.51 -67.15
N ARG A 10 30.08 -4.43 -66.57
CA ARG A 10 29.77 -5.73 -67.18
C ARG A 10 28.31 -6.10 -66.82
N ALA A 11 27.52 -6.05 -67.88
CA ALA A 11 26.19 -6.68 -67.90
C ALA A 11 26.37 -8.20 -68.06
N LEU A 12 25.65 -9.00 -67.32
CA LEU A 12 25.33 -10.39 -67.66
C LEU A 12 23.94 -10.77 -67.10
N SER A 13 23.06 -10.91 -68.05
CA SER A 13 21.91 -11.85 -68.19
C SER A 13 21.31 -12.54 -66.96
N LEU A 14 19.97 -12.35 -66.86
CA LEU A 14 19.02 -13.16 -66.02
C LEU A 14 18.99 -14.65 -66.46
N PRO A 15 18.61 -15.50 -65.49
CA PRO A 15 17.54 -16.46 -65.80
C PRO A 15 16.34 -16.27 -64.87
N MET A 16 15.20 -16.40 -65.48
CA MET A 16 13.86 -16.46 -64.98
C MET A 16 13.68 -17.75 -64.15
N SER A 17 13.58 -17.60 -62.83
CA SER A 17 13.24 -18.73 -61.93
C SER A 17 11.86 -18.55 -61.38
N LEU A 18 11.06 -19.53 -61.68
CA LEU A 18 9.66 -19.77 -61.31
C LEU A 18 9.50 -19.76 -59.78
N ALA A 19 8.87 -18.74 -59.22
CA ALA A 19 8.57 -18.67 -57.79
C ALA A 19 7.29 -19.47 -57.49
N LEU A 20 7.48 -20.59 -56.83
CA LEU A 20 6.41 -21.39 -56.23
C LEU A 20 5.91 -20.67 -54.97
N ALA A 21 4.72 -20.07 -55.02
CA ALA A 21 4.12 -19.40 -53.87
C ALA A 21 3.65 -20.45 -52.84
N LEU A 22 4.42 -20.59 -51.77
CA LEU A 22 4.06 -21.35 -50.58
C LEU A 22 3.19 -20.46 -49.70
N THR A 23 1.88 -20.64 -49.72
CA THR A 23 0.92 -19.98 -48.82
C THR A 23 1.09 -20.53 -47.42
N CYS A 24 1.83 -19.81 -46.60
CA CYS A 24 1.94 -20.11 -45.16
C CYS A 24 0.68 -19.60 -44.46
N SER A 25 -0.26 -20.49 -44.20
CA SER A 25 -1.45 -20.21 -43.37
C SER A 25 -1.02 -20.12 -41.92
N LEU A 26 -0.94 -18.90 -41.36
CA LEU A 26 -0.75 -18.67 -39.92
C LEU A 26 -2.03 -19.07 -39.17
N PRO A 27 -1.97 -19.90 -38.11
CA PRO A 27 -3.13 -20.17 -37.29
C PRO A 27 -3.49 -18.88 -36.53
N ALA A 28 -4.74 -18.45 -36.61
CA ALA A 28 -5.29 -17.38 -35.81
C ALA A 28 -5.17 -17.75 -34.31
N ALA A 29 -4.35 -17.04 -33.57
CA ALA A 29 -4.29 -17.16 -32.13
C ALA A 29 -5.66 -16.73 -31.56
N ALA A 30 -6.40 -17.67 -31.01
CA ALA A 30 -7.63 -17.40 -30.27
C ALA A 30 -7.27 -16.52 -29.05
N ALA A 31 -7.78 -15.28 -29.03
CA ALA A 31 -7.67 -14.39 -27.90
C ALA A 31 -8.42 -15.03 -26.71
N THR A 32 -7.71 -15.36 -25.65
CA THR A 32 -8.30 -15.82 -24.39
C THR A 32 -9.16 -14.67 -23.83
N PRO A 33 -10.44 -14.88 -23.52
CA PRO A 33 -11.26 -13.83 -22.94
C PRO A 33 -10.68 -13.41 -21.59
N ALA A 34 -10.48 -12.10 -21.41
CA ALA A 34 -10.05 -11.52 -20.16
C ALA A 34 -11.04 -11.89 -19.05
N ALA A 35 -10.52 -12.36 -17.91
CA ALA A 35 -11.35 -12.66 -16.76
C ALA A 35 -12.13 -11.40 -16.32
N PRO A 36 -13.43 -11.53 -15.96
CA PRO A 36 -14.22 -10.39 -15.52
C PRO A 36 -13.60 -9.75 -14.29
N PRO A 37 -13.72 -8.41 -14.11
CA PRO A 37 -13.23 -7.73 -12.93
C PRO A 37 -13.93 -8.33 -11.70
N LYS A 38 -13.13 -8.70 -10.68
CA LYS A 38 -13.65 -9.21 -9.41
C LYS A 38 -14.57 -8.14 -8.80
N SER A 39 -15.86 -8.45 -8.71
CA SER A 39 -16.85 -7.64 -7.98
C SER A 39 -16.32 -7.29 -6.58
N PRO A 40 -16.67 -6.09 -6.03
CA PRO A 40 -16.35 -5.77 -4.66
C PRO A 40 -16.94 -6.86 -3.75
N ALA A 41 -16.07 -7.47 -2.93
CA ALA A 41 -16.46 -8.54 -2.03
C ALA A 41 -17.55 -8.01 -1.09
N THR A 42 -18.71 -8.68 -1.07
CA THR A 42 -19.76 -8.49 -0.06
C THR A 42 -19.12 -8.55 1.33
N PRO A 43 -19.45 -7.65 2.28
CA PRO A 43 -18.92 -7.71 3.63
C PRO A 43 -19.14 -9.10 4.19
N ALA A 44 -18.07 -9.77 4.63
CA ALA A 44 -18.19 -11.08 5.26
C ALA A 44 -19.16 -10.96 6.45
N ALA A 45 -20.05 -11.94 6.64
CA ALA A 45 -21.09 -11.94 7.67
C ALA A 45 -20.58 -11.71 9.11
N ASN A 46 -19.26 -11.76 9.33
CA ASN A 46 -18.58 -11.59 10.63
C ASN A 46 -17.60 -10.40 10.66
N CYS A 47 -17.77 -9.37 9.79
CA CYS A 47 -16.92 -8.20 9.81
C CYS A 47 -17.35 -7.22 10.93
N PRO A 48 -16.51 -6.95 11.95
CA PRO A 48 -16.81 -5.94 12.96
C PRO A 48 -17.10 -4.57 12.35
N ALA A 49 -18.01 -3.79 12.94
CA ALA A 49 -18.44 -2.50 12.43
C ALA A 49 -17.26 -1.53 12.18
N LEU A 50 -16.23 -1.58 13.01
CA LEU A 50 -15.00 -0.78 12.84
C LEU A 50 -14.31 -1.05 11.48
N TRP A 51 -14.38 -2.27 10.99
CA TRP A 51 -13.71 -2.68 9.74
C TRP A 51 -14.61 -2.63 8.50
N GLN A 52 -15.88 -2.27 8.63
CA GLN A 52 -16.82 -2.13 7.51
C GLN A 52 -16.56 -0.85 6.71
N GLN A 53 -15.30 -0.64 6.33
CA GLN A 53 -14.82 0.54 5.62
C GLN A 53 -13.83 0.11 4.53
N GLN A 54 -13.65 0.99 3.57
CA GLN A 54 -12.74 0.81 2.45
C GLN A 54 -11.80 2.00 2.35
N PHE A 55 -10.53 1.74 2.15
CA PHE A 55 -9.51 2.73 1.88
C PHE A 55 -8.74 2.38 0.61
N LYS A 56 -8.13 3.35 -0.02
CA LYS A 56 -7.21 3.12 -1.12
C LYS A 56 -5.84 2.72 -0.56
N ARG A 57 -5.23 1.70 -1.15
CA ARG A 57 -3.85 1.33 -0.86
C ARG A 57 -2.90 2.43 -1.35
N LEU A 58 -1.84 2.72 -0.59
CA LEU A 58 -0.93 3.82 -0.89
C LEU A 58 -0.17 3.62 -2.21
N GLN A 59 0.22 2.36 -2.54
CA GLN A 59 1.10 2.06 -3.66
C GLN A 59 0.46 2.29 -5.05
N ASP A 60 -0.82 1.96 -5.19
CA ASP A 60 -1.49 1.85 -6.49
C ASP A 60 -2.95 2.34 -6.46
N GLU A 61 -3.36 2.94 -5.36
CA GLU A 61 -4.73 3.39 -5.11
C GLU A 61 -5.81 2.32 -5.25
N ALA A 62 -5.43 1.04 -5.28
CA ALA A 62 -6.38 -0.05 -5.33
C ALA A 62 -7.26 -0.06 -4.06
N PRO A 63 -8.59 -0.24 -4.21
CA PRO A 63 -9.50 -0.26 -3.07
C PRO A 63 -9.22 -1.49 -2.19
N GLN A 64 -9.17 -1.25 -0.88
CA GLN A 64 -8.90 -2.26 0.15
C GLN A 64 -9.99 -2.22 1.22
N ALA A 65 -10.78 -3.29 1.30
CA ALA A 65 -11.75 -3.46 2.38
C ALA A 65 -11.02 -3.82 3.69
N LEU A 66 -11.24 -3.06 4.76
CA LEU A 66 -10.63 -3.35 6.05
C LEU A 66 -11.16 -4.64 6.69
N CYS A 67 -12.30 -5.15 6.22
CA CYS A 67 -12.83 -6.46 6.63
C CYS A 67 -11.83 -7.62 6.44
N GLN A 68 -10.85 -7.49 5.54
CA GLN A 68 -9.79 -8.48 5.38
C GLN A 68 -8.94 -8.68 6.64
N TYR A 69 -8.96 -7.71 7.56
CA TYR A 69 -8.23 -7.76 8.83
C TYR A 69 -9.11 -8.24 10.00
N ALA A 70 -10.37 -8.61 9.76
CA ALA A 70 -11.22 -9.21 10.80
C ALA A 70 -10.55 -10.45 11.40
N GLY A 71 -10.64 -10.60 12.74
CA GLY A 71 -9.98 -11.68 13.46
C GLY A 71 -8.46 -11.50 13.69
N LYS A 72 -7.88 -10.40 13.21
CA LYS A 72 -6.50 -10.02 13.52
C LYS A 72 -6.43 -9.04 14.68
N VAL A 73 -5.30 -9.00 15.37
CA VAL A 73 -4.92 -7.87 16.22
C VAL A 73 -4.38 -6.78 15.32
N VAL A 74 -4.90 -5.57 15.43
CA VAL A 74 -4.54 -4.48 14.50
C VAL A 74 -4.00 -3.29 15.27
N LEU A 75 -2.84 -2.80 14.87
CA LEU A 75 -2.27 -1.52 15.32
C LEU A 75 -2.49 -0.47 14.23
N VAL A 76 -3.41 0.46 14.45
CA VAL A 76 -3.71 1.58 13.54
C VAL A 76 -2.84 2.77 13.91
N VAL A 77 -2.10 3.33 12.96
CA VAL A 77 -1.13 4.42 13.20
C VAL A 77 -1.33 5.52 12.16
N ASN A 78 -1.51 6.77 12.58
CA ASN A 78 -1.41 7.90 11.68
C ASN A 78 0.04 8.33 11.54
N THR A 79 0.52 8.49 10.31
CA THR A 79 1.95 8.66 10.00
C THR A 79 2.22 9.97 9.26
N ALA A 80 3.49 10.39 9.24
CA ALA A 80 3.96 11.51 8.42
C ALA A 80 5.44 11.36 8.09
N SER A 81 5.83 11.80 6.87
CA SER A 81 7.19 11.67 6.35
C SER A 81 8.18 12.70 6.94
N TYR A 82 7.68 13.88 7.34
CA TYR A 82 8.52 15.00 7.81
C TYR A 82 8.32 15.32 9.29
N CYS A 83 8.15 14.30 10.12
CA CYS A 83 7.87 14.41 11.54
C CYS A 83 9.09 14.04 12.37
N GLY A 84 9.26 14.67 13.54
CA GLY A 84 10.30 14.27 14.51
C GLY A 84 10.18 12.80 14.98
N PHE A 85 8.99 12.21 14.82
CA PHE A 85 8.74 10.80 15.15
C PHE A 85 8.88 9.84 13.96
N THR A 86 9.28 10.30 12.76
CA THR A 86 9.38 9.49 11.53
C THR A 86 10.28 8.26 11.70
N GLY A 87 11.32 8.34 12.56
CA GLY A 87 12.15 7.20 12.92
C GLY A 87 11.37 6.00 13.51
N GLN A 88 10.13 6.21 13.97
CA GLN A 88 9.29 5.10 14.44
C GLN A 88 8.85 4.13 13.34
N TYR A 89 8.96 4.48 12.05
CA TYR A 89 8.69 3.53 10.96
C TYR A 89 9.51 2.25 11.09
N GLN A 90 10.80 2.37 11.40
CA GLN A 90 11.68 1.20 11.59
C GLN A 90 11.22 0.33 12.76
N GLY A 91 10.83 0.95 13.87
CA GLY A 91 10.31 0.24 15.03
C GLY A 91 8.95 -0.44 14.75
N LEU A 92 8.06 0.23 14.00
CA LEU A 92 6.78 -0.35 13.57
C LEU A 92 6.98 -1.55 12.62
N GLU A 93 7.95 -1.47 11.71
CA GLU A 93 8.29 -2.58 10.83
C GLU A 93 8.88 -3.77 11.61
N ALA A 94 9.79 -3.51 12.55
CA ALA A 94 10.33 -4.54 13.43
C ALA A 94 9.23 -5.21 14.29
N LEU A 95 8.28 -4.41 14.79
CA LEU A 95 7.12 -4.89 15.54
C LEU A 95 6.23 -5.77 14.65
N TYR A 96 5.94 -5.32 13.43
CA TYR A 96 5.16 -6.07 12.45
C TYR A 96 5.85 -7.40 12.10
N ALA A 97 7.11 -7.38 11.74
CA ALA A 97 7.90 -8.57 11.41
C ALA A 97 7.90 -9.58 12.56
N ARG A 98 8.01 -9.12 13.81
CA ARG A 98 8.03 -9.95 15.01
C ARG A 98 6.69 -10.67 15.25
N TYR A 99 5.57 -9.98 15.05
CA TYR A 99 4.26 -10.47 15.50
C TYR A 99 3.29 -10.86 14.40
N GLN A 100 3.59 -10.60 13.11
CA GLN A 100 2.69 -10.92 11.99
C GLN A 100 2.28 -12.40 11.95
N ALA A 101 3.20 -13.32 12.22
CA ALA A 101 2.92 -14.76 12.26
C ALA A 101 1.95 -15.13 13.40
N ARG A 102 1.87 -14.33 14.45
CA ARG A 102 0.93 -14.49 15.56
C ARG A 102 -0.39 -13.77 15.33
N GLY A 103 -0.51 -13.04 14.23
CA GLY A 103 -1.75 -12.39 13.82
C GLY A 103 -1.83 -10.90 14.08
N LEU A 104 -0.70 -10.21 14.40
CA LEU A 104 -0.65 -8.75 14.41
C LEU A 104 -0.58 -8.22 12.98
N VAL A 105 -1.33 -7.15 12.72
CA VAL A 105 -1.20 -6.32 11.53
C VAL A 105 -0.99 -4.87 11.96
N VAL A 106 -0.05 -4.16 11.32
CA VAL A 106 0.10 -2.72 11.45
C VAL A 106 -0.56 -2.08 10.23
N LEU A 107 -1.38 -1.06 10.42
CA LEU A 107 -2.04 -0.29 9.37
C LEU A 107 -1.60 1.17 9.47
N GLY A 108 -0.89 1.65 8.45
CA GLY A 108 -0.40 3.04 8.40
C GLY A 108 -1.31 3.94 7.57
N PHE A 109 -1.66 5.09 8.13
CA PHE A 109 -2.50 6.11 7.49
C PHE A 109 -1.74 7.44 7.46
N PRO A 110 -1.07 7.79 6.36
CA PRO A 110 -0.45 9.11 6.21
C PRO A 110 -1.47 10.23 6.44
N SER A 111 -1.10 11.25 7.21
CA SER A 111 -1.98 12.38 7.51
C SER A 111 -1.22 13.70 7.52
N ASN A 112 -1.80 14.73 6.89
CA ASN A 112 -1.24 16.08 6.87
C ASN A 112 -1.86 17.01 7.94
N ASP A 113 -2.63 16.45 8.87
CA ASP A 113 -3.40 17.24 9.84
C ASP A 113 -2.53 17.88 10.92
N PHE A 114 -1.34 17.36 11.14
CA PHE A 114 -0.44 17.87 12.19
C PHE A 114 0.79 18.55 11.58
N GLY A 115 0.85 19.86 11.73
CA GLY A 115 2.00 20.66 11.28
C GLY A 115 2.29 20.57 9.78
N GLN A 116 1.35 20.11 8.97
CA GLN A 116 1.50 19.90 7.53
C GLN A 116 2.74 19.04 7.19
N GLN A 117 3.01 18.02 8.00
CA GLN A 117 4.20 17.17 7.90
C GLN A 117 4.04 15.99 6.93
N GLU A 118 2.94 15.94 6.17
CA GLU A 118 2.73 14.97 5.09
C GLU A 118 2.20 15.68 3.81
N PRO A 119 2.93 16.67 3.26
CA PRO A 119 2.44 17.46 2.12
C PRO A 119 2.43 16.68 0.81
N GLY A 120 3.28 15.65 0.69
CA GLY A 120 3.54 14.91 -0.54
C GLY A 120 2.31 14.30 -1.20
N SER A 121 2.40 14.01 -2.48
CA SER A 121 1.46 13.17 -3.23
C SER A 121 1.52 11.71 -2.73
N GLY A 122 0.51 10.90 -3.05
CA GLY A 122 0.51 9.47 -2.71
C GLY A 122 1.76 8.74 -3.21
N LYS A 123 2.25 9.09 -4.41
CA LYS A 123 3.47 8.49 -4.98
C LYS A 123 4.73 8.85 -4.17
N GLU A 124 4.88 10.11 -3.77
CA GLU A 124 6.04 10.57 -2.97
C GLU A 124 6.02 9.94 -1.58
N ILE A 125 4.85 9.85 -0.95
CA ILE A 125 4.68 9.17 0.33
C ILE A 125 4.99 7.67 0.21
N ALA A 126 4.52 7.02 -0.86
CA ALA A 126 4.80 5.61 -1.12
C ALA A 126 6.30 5.36 -1.29
N ASP A 127 6.98 6.21 -2.08
CA ASP A 127 8.43 6.12 -2.29
C ASP A 127 9.20 6.28 -0.97
N PHE A 128 8.84 7.27 -0.16
CA PHE A 128 9.43 7.47 1.16
C PHE A 128 9.20 6.26 2.09
N CYS A 129 7.97 5.78 2.18
CA CYS A 129 7.63 4.67 3.08
C CYS A 129 8.32 3.36 2.69
N PHE A 130 8.26 2.98 1.40
CA PHE A 130 8.72 1.66 0.95
C PHE A 130 10.21 1.65 0.62
N ASN A 131 10.73 2.68 -0.05
CA ASN A 131 12.11 2.70 -0.53
C ASN A 131 13.07 3.33 0.48
N THR A 132 12.63 4.36 1.24
CA THR A 132 13.49 5.02 2.21
C THR A 132 13.37 4.39 3.60
N SER A 133 12.14 4.15 4.07
CA SER A 133 11.87 3.65 5.43
C SER A 133 11.74 2.13 5.51
N GLY A 134 11.70 1.41 4.38
CA GLY A 134 11.66 -0.05 4.32
C GLY A 134 10.37 -0.68 4.85
N VAL A 135 9.26 0.07 4.86
CA VAL A 135 7.96 -0.38 5.37
C VAL A 135 7.41 -1.52 4.51
N LYS A 136 6.94 -2.59 5.15
CA LYS A 136 6.28 -3.74 4.52
C LYS A 136 4.85 -3.93 5.01
N PHE A 137 4.49 -3.33 6.14
CA PHE A 137 3.10 -3.37 6.59
C PHE A 137 2.18 -2.54 5.68
N PRO A 138 0.86 -2.84 5.65
CA PRO A 138 -0.11 -2.13 4.84
C PRO A 138 -0.15 -0.62 5.11
N MET A 139 -0.02 0.17 4.03
CA MET A 139 -0.16 1.61 4.03
C MET A 139 -1.33 2.04 3.15
N PHE A 140 -2.07 3.06 3.59
CA PHE A 140 -3.23 3.59 2.89
C PHE A 140 -2.98 5.02 2.38
N SER A 141 -3.84 5.48 1.48
CA SER A 141 -3.79 6.86 0.98
C SER A 141 -3.99 7.86 2.11
N LYS A 142 -3.47 9.06 1.91
CA LYS A 142 -3.54 10.17 2.86
C LYS A 142 -4.97 10.34 3.40
N THR A 143 -5.08 10.40 4.71
CA THR A 143 -6.34 10.33 5.45
C THR A 143 -6.44 11.48 6.45
N VAL A 144 -7.62 12.10 6.53
CA VAL A 144 -7.94 13.08 7.58
C VAL A 144 -8.25 12.31 8.86
N VAL A 145 -7.48 12.55 9.93
CA VAL A 145 -7.57 11.81 11.20
C VAL A 145 -8.15 12.64 12.36
N VAL A 146 -8.20 13.98 12.20
CA VAL A 146 -8.81 14.90 13.17
C VAL A 146 -9.59 16.01 12.45
N GLY A 147 -10.38 16.79 13.18
CA GLY A 147 -11.08 17.95 12.67
C GLY A 147 -12.26 17.65 11.74
N THR A 148 -12.60 18.66 10.93
CA THR A 148 -13.68 18.55 9.92
C THR A 148 -13.24 17.60 8.81
N GLY A 149 -14.08 16.64 8.45
CA GLY A 149 -13.76 15.63 7.44
C GLY A 149 -12.99 14.42 7.96
N ARG A 150 -12.82 14.31 9.28
CA ARG A 150 -12.23 13.11 9.89
C ARG A 150 -12.85 11.84 9.34
N SER A 151 -12.00 10.89 8.94
CA SER A 151 -12.46 9.61 8.41
C SER A 151 -13.33 8.86 9.44
N PRO A 152 -14.33 8.10 8.98
CA PRO A 152 -15.19 7.33 9.89
C PRO A 152 -14.40 6.36 10.78
N LEU A 153 -13.30 5.79 10.27
CA LEU A 153 -12.39 4.93 11.05
C LEU A 153 -11.83 5.67 12.27
N TYR A 154 -11.22 6.83 12.04
CA TYR A 154 -10.62 7.62 13.13
C TYR A 154 -11.66 8.23 14.06
N ALA A 155 -12.86 8.54 13.56
CA ALA A 155 -13.99 8.95 14.41
C ALA A 155 -14.42 7.82 15.34
N ALA A 156 -14.53 6.59 14.83
CA ALA A 156 -14.90 5.42 15.63
C ALA A 156 -13.82 5.04 16.64
N LEU A 157 -12.53 5.06 16.24
CA LEU A 157 -11.39 4.80 17.12
C LEU A 157 -11.32 5.80 18.27
N ALA A 158 -11.43 7.10 17.97
CA ALA A 158 -11.43 8.15 18.98
C ALA A 158 -12.62 8.05 19.94
N LYS A 159 -13.82 7.73 19.42
CA LYS A 159 -15.01 7.52 20.24
C LYS A 159 -14.84 6.32 21.18
N ALA A 160 -14.31 5.21 20.67
CA ALA A 160 -14.17 3.98 21.43
C ALA A 160 -13.07 4.04 22.50
N SER A 161 -11.97 4.77 22.23
CA SER A 161 -10.87 4.97 23.18
C SER A 161 -11.10 6.14 24.16
N GLY A 162 -12.00 7.07 23.83
CA GLY A 162 -12.13 8.36 24.53
C GLY A 162 -11.03 9.38 24.19
N GLU A 163 -10.12 9.05 23.23
CA GLU A 163 -8.93 9.86 22.93
C GLU A 163 -8.75 9.99 21.42
N ALA A 164 -8.65 11.22 20.88
CA ALA A 164 -8.30 11.50 19.50
C ALA A 164 -6.78 11.66 19.35
N PRO A 165 -6.21 11.39 18.17
CA PRO A 165 -4.80 11.70 17.91
C PRO A 165 -4.51 13.16 18.22
N GLN A 166 -3.41 13.41 18.98
CA GLN A 166 -2.93 14.75 19.28
C GLN A 166 -1.74 15.14 18.41
N TRP A 167 -1.10 14.17 17.75
CA TRP A 167 0.03 14.36 16.86
C TRP A 167 0.21 13.16 15.93
N ASN A 168 1.17 13.22 15.01
CA ASN A 168 1.57 12.10 14.16
C ASN A 168 2.12 10.93 15.00
N PHE A 169 1.99 9.72 14.50
CA PHE A 169 2.39 8.47 15.16
C PHE A 169 1.62 8.16 16.45
N HIS A 170 0.39 8.65 16.58
CA HIS A 170 -0.56 8.13 17.55
C HIS A 170 -1.00 6.72 17.14
N LYS A 171 -1.23 5.84 18.09
CA LYS A 171 -1.51 4.43 17.82
C LYS A 171 -2.77 3.98 18.54
N TYR A 172 -3.63 3.25 17.84
CA TYR A 172 -4.74 2.52 18.43
C TYR A 172 -4.52 1.03 18.28
N LEU A 173 -4.60 0.29 19.37
CA LEU A 173 -4.58 -1.16 19.36
C LEU A 173 -6.01 -1.69 19.35
N VAL A 174 -6.32 -2.57 18.41
CA VAL A 174 -7.64 -3.18 18.25
C VAL A 174 -7.50 -4.69 18.37
N ASP A 175 -8.36 -5.31 19.16
CA ASP A 175 -8.37 -6.75 19.40
C ASP A 175 -8.98 -7.53 18.20
N ARG A 176 -8.94 -8.87 18.29
CA ARG A 176 -9.47 -9.76 17.24
C ARG A 176 -10.98 -9.60 17.00
N GLN A 177 -11.72 -9.06 17.96
CA GLN A 177 -13.15 -8.80 17.89
C GLN A 177 -13.48 -7.41 17.33
N GLY A 178 -12.46 -6.61 16.98
CA GLY A 178 -12.63 -5.24 16.47
C GLY A 178 -12.91 -4.22 17.58
N ARG A 179 -12.59 -4.51 18.83
CA ARG A 179 -12.73 -3.57 19.96
C ARG A 179 -11.39 -2.87 20.21
N VAL A 180 -11.44 -1.59 20.50
CA VAL A 180 -10.25 -0.82 20.87
C VAL A 180 -9.73 -1.29 22.23
N ALA A 181 -8.53 -1.86 22.27
CA ALA A 181 -7.87 -2.40 23.45
C ALA A 181 -6.89 -1.40 24.09
N GLY A 182 -6.53 -0.34 23.36
CA GLY A 182 -5.63 0.70 23.87
C GLY A 182 -5.43 1.84 22.91
N SER A 183 -5.03 2.99 23.45
CA SER A 183 -4.65 4.20 22.75
C SER A 183 -3.26 4.63 23.27
N PHE A 184 -2.37 5.02 22.38
CA PHE A 184 -0.98 5.33 22.72
C PHE A 184 -0.54 6.60 22.01
N ALA A 185 -0.15 7.59 22.78
CA ALA A 185 0.33 8.87 22.26
C ALA A 185 1.62 8.70 21.42
N SER A 186 1.93 9.70 20.62
CA SER A 186 3.05 9.73 19.67
C SER A 186 4.40 9.37 20.29
N GLY A 187 4.66 9.80 21.55
CA GLY A 187 5.89 9.51 22.28
C GLY A 187 6.03 8.05 22.76
N VAL A 188 4.96 7.24 22.70
CA VAL A 188 5.05 5.81 22.99
C VAL A 188 5.63 5.10 21.76
N THR A 189 6.90 4.71 21.86
CA THR A 189 7.61 4.06 20.74
C THR A 189 7.13 2.62 20.51
N PRO A 190 7.36 2.04 19.32
CA PRO A 190 6.95 0.67 19.01
C PRO A 190 7.55 -0.41 19.91
N ASP A 191 8.69 -0.12 20.55
CA ASP A 191 9.39 -0.98 21.51
C ASP A 191 9.06 -0.68 22.97
N ASP A 192 8.17 0.30 23.24
CA ASP A 192 7.73 0.63 24.59
C ASP A 192 7.05 -0.58 25.26
N LYS A 193 7.50 -0.89 26.48
CA LYS A 193 7.01 -2.03 27.26
C LYS A 193 5.47 -2.02 27.45
N ARG A 194 4.86 -0.83 27.54
CA ARG A 194 3.40 -0.69 27.71
C ARG A 194 2.67 -1.13 26.44
N LEU A 195 3.15 -0.73 25.26
CA LEU A 195 2.59 -1.13 23.96
C LEU A 195 2.80 -2.62 23.73
N LEU A 196 4.01 -3.12 23.96
CA LEU A 196 4.31 -4.56 23.83
C LEU A 196 3.45 -5.42 24.74
N ALA A 197 3.30 -5.06 26.02
CA ALA A 197 2.45 -5.78 26.96
C ALA A 197 0.97 -5.74 26.55
N ALA A 198 0.48 -4.62 26.02
CA ALA A 198 -0.89 -4.52 25.51
C ALA A 198 -1.11 -5.42 24.28
N ILE A 199 -0.16 -5.47 23.35
CA ILE A 199 -0.21 -6.36 22.19
C ILE A 199 -0.21 -7.82 22.61
N GLU A 200 0.71 -8.22 23.49
CA GLU A 200 0.81 -9.61 23.98
C GLU A 200 -0.48 -10.09 24.66
N ARG A 201 -1.19 -9.18 25.33
CA ARG A 201 -2.45 -9.51 26.02
C ARG A 201 -3.61 -9.83 25.09
N VAL A 202 -3.60 -9.31 23.85
CA VAL A 202 -4.70 -9.46 22.88
C VAL A 202 -4.35 -10.36 21.69
N LEU A 203 -3.09 -10.82 21.58
CA LEU A 203 -2.61 -11.80 20.61
C LEU A 203 -3.04 -13.22 20.98
#